data_a1612f17e8a0f0d847df77bd6eaef3e9
#
_entry.id   a1612f17e8a0f0d847df77bd6eaef3e9
#
_cell.length_a   1.000
_cell.length_b   1.000
_cell.length_c   1.000
_cell.angle_alpha   90.00
_cell.angle_beta   90.00
_cell.angle_gamma   90.00
#
_symmetry.space_group_name_H-M   'P 1'
#
loop_
_entity.id
_entity.type
_entity.pdbx_description
1 polymer ?
#
loop_
_entity_poly.entity_id
_entity_poly.type
_entity_poly.pdbx_seq_one_letter_code
_entity_poly.pdbx_strand_id
1 'polypeptide(L)'
;MNIEAEIRSFISKEKFDQLLEFFKKNAVLVKEDYQETFYFDCDEDLRIQKNNHFSKVWMKKGALHDDHREEIEIKFEKGDFEKVEKLFLAL
;
A
#
# COMPACT_ATOMS: atom_id res chain seq x y z
N MET A 1 19.08 -1.94 -2.15
CA MET A 1 17.88 -2.62 -1.59
C MET A 1 17.41 -1.81 -0.40
N ASN A 2 16.14 -1.44 -0.39
CA ASN A 2 15.55 -0.77 0.76
C ASN A 2 15.02 -1.82 1.73
N ILE A 3 15.37 -1.66 3.00
CA ILE A 3 14.82 -2.50 4.06
C ILE A 3 13.79 -1.66 4.79
N GLU A 4 12.56 -2.16 4.82
CA GLU A 4 11.50 -1.57 5.63
C GLU A 4 11.28 -2.43 6.86
N ALA A 5 11.24 -1.80 8.02
CA ALA A 5 10.82 -2.40 9.26
C ALA A 5 9.47 -1.80 9.66
N GLU A 6 8.48 -2.64 9.93
CA GLU A 6 7.13 -2.20 10.24
C GLU A 6 6.57 -2.99 11.41
N ILE A 7 5.95 -2.28 12.34
CA ILE A 7 5.18 -2.86 13.44
C ILE A 7 3.75 -2.36 13.31
N ARG A 8 2.79 -3.29 13.31
CA ARG A 8 1.37 -2.99 13.24
C ARG A 8 0.67 -3.41 14.52
N SER A 9 -0.35 -2.65 14.88
CA SER A 9 -1.19 -2.94 16.03
C SER A 9 -2.63 -2.53 15.75
N PHE A 10 -3.57 -3.32 16.26
CA PHE A 10 -4.97 -2.91 16.26
C PHE A 10 -5.22 -2.00 17.45
N ILE A 11 -5.91 -0.88 17.19
CA ILE A 11 -6.30 0.07 18.21
C ILE A 11 -7.78 0.40 18.08
N SER A 12 -8.40 0.84 19.16
CA SER A 12 -9.77 1.33 19.13
C SER A 12 -9.85 2.68 18.38
N LYS A 13 -11.05 3.03 17.93
CA LYS A 13 -11.29 4.35 17.34
C LYS A 13 -10.94 5.48 18.33
N GLU A 14 -11.29 5.30 19.61
CA GLU A 14 -10.96 6.27 20.64
C GLU A 14 -9.45 6.48 20.78
N LYS A 15 -8.68 5.40 20.79
CA LYS A 15 -7.22 5.46 20.82
C LYS A 15 -6.65 6.12 19.56
N PHE A 16 -7.21 5.82 18.42
CA PHE A 16 -6.84 6.47 17.15
C PHE A 16 -7.03 7.98 17.23
N ASP A 17 -8.19 8.43 17.71
CA ASP A 17 -8.50 9.86 17.83
C ASP A 17 -7.55 10.56 18.81
N GLN A 18 -7.22 9.92 19.93
CA GLN A 18 -6.26 10.43 20.90
C GLN A 18 -4.86 10.58 20.31
N LEU A 19 -4.40 9.58 19.55
CA LEU A 19 -3.10 9.60 18.90
C LEU A 19 -3.05 10.67 17.81
N LEU A 20 -4.13 10.83 17.05
CA LEU A 20 -4.22 11.85 16.02
C LEU A 20 -4.06 13.27 16.62
N GLU A 21 -4.75 13.55 17.72
CA GLU A 21 -4.62 14.81 18.44
C GLU A 21 -3.20 15.02 18.99
N PHE A 22 -2.61 13.97 19.55
CA PHE A 22 -1.24 14.02 20.04
C PHE A 22 -0.26 14.38 18.91
N PHE A 23 -0.38 13.74 17.74
CA PHE A 23 0.50 14.01 16.61
C PHE A 23 0.28 15.40 16.00
N LYS A 24 -0.94 15.89 15.97
CA LYS A 24 -1.23 17.26 15.52
C LYS A 24 -0.48 18.32 16.35
N LYS A 25 -0.33 18.05 17.64
CA LYS A 25 0.35 18.97 18.57
C LYS A 25 1.87 18.80 18.60
N ASN A 26 2.38 17.59 18.38
CA ASN A 26 3.77 17.24 18.64
C ASN A 26 4.57 16.79 17.41
N ALA A 27 3.94 16.75 16.26
CA ALA A 27 4.58 16.30 15.03
C ALA A 27 4.18 17.17 13.85
N VAL A 28 4.99 17.14 12.80
CA VAL A 28 4.70 17.82 11.52
C VAL A 28 4.15 16.78 10.56
N LEU A 29 2.98 17.04 9.98
CA LEU A 29 2.43 16.18 8.93
C LEU A 29 3.29 16.31 7.67
N VAL A 30 3.89 15.20 7.25
CA VAL A 30 4.74 15.15 6.05
C VAL A 30 3.89 14.93 4.80
N LYS A 31 2.93 14.01 4.90
CA LYS A 31 2.12 13.60 3.75
C LYS A 31 0.82 12.98 4.19
N GLU A 32 -0.24 13.34 3.50
CA GLU A 32 -1.53 12.67 3.56
C GLU A 32 -1.96 12.32 2.15
N ASP A 33 -2.44 11.09 1.94
CA ASP A 33 -2.82 10.61 0.62
C ASP A 33 -4.01 9.67 0.72
N TYR A 34 -4.90 9.74 -0.26
CA TYR A 34 -5.97 8.77 -0.42
C TYR A 34 -5.48 7.62 -1.29
N GLN A 35 -5.63 6.40 -0.80
CA GLN A 35 -5.16 5.21 -1.49
C GLN A 35 -6.24 4.14 -1.52
N GLU A 36 -6.40 3.53 -2.69
CA GLU A 36 -7.22 2.32 -2.85
C GLU A 36 -6.33 1.20 -3.38
N THR A 37 -6.22 0.14 -2.60
CA THR A 37 -5.41 -1.03 -2.94
C THR A 37 -6.32 -2.22 -3.18
N PHE A 38 -6.13 -2.89 -4.31
CA PHE A 38 -6.86 -4.09 -4.69
C PHE A 38 -5.90 -5.27 -4.77
N TYR A 39 -6.31 -6.38 -4.20
CA TYR A 39 -5.57 -7.63 -4.22
C TYR A 39 -6.16 -8.53 -5.28
N PHE A 40 -5.32 -9.13 -6.12
CA PHE A 40 -5.79 -10.12 -7.09
C PHE A 40 -5.93 -11.48 -6.41
N ASP A 41 -6.98 -12.19 -6.80
CA ASP A 41 -7.24 -13.56 -6.33
C ASP A 41 -6.39 -14.55 -7.13
N CYS A 42 -5.14 -14.68 -6.73
CA CYS A 42 -4.17 -15.59 -7.33
C CYS A 42 -3.17 -16.04 -6.27
N ASP A 43 -2.33 -17.03 -6.62
CA ASP A 43 -1.35 -17.56 -5.68
C ASP A 43 -0.26 -16.55 -5.31
N GLU A 44 0.05 -15.66 -6.23
CA GLU A 44 1.03 -14.60 -6.03
C GLU A 44 0.43 -13.47 -5.19
N ASP A 45 1.27 -12.81 -4.40
CA ASP A 45 0.90 -11.58 -3.70
C ASP A 45 0.99 -10.39 -4.66
N LEU A 46 -0.01 -10.30 -5.53
CA LEU A 46 -0.10 -9.28 -6.58
C LEU A 46 -1.15 -8.24 -6.21
N ARG A 47 -0.77 -6.98 -6.26
CA ARG A 47 -1.63 -5.86 -5.88
C ARG A 47 -1.56 -4.75 -6.91
N ILE A 48 -2.65 -4.00 -6.99
CA ILE A 48 -2.72 -2.77 -7.77
C ILE A 48 -3.29 -1.66 -6.89
N GLN A 49 -2.75 -0.46 -7.00
CA GLN A 49 -3.17 0.68 -6.19
C GLN A 49 -3.32 1.93 -7.04
N LYS A 50 -4.31 2.71 -6.71
CA LYS A 50 -4.36 4.11 -7.15
C LYS A 50 -4.33 5.02 -5.93
N ASN A 51 -3.66 6.16 -6.08
CA ASN A 51 -3.63 7.21 -5.09
C ASN A 51 -3.86 8.57 -5.75
N ASN A 52 -3.70 9.66 -4.99
CA ASN A 52 -3.96 10.99 -5.53
C ASN A 52 -2.99 11.42 -6.62
N HIS A 53 -1.83 10.80 -6.74
CA HIS A 53 -0.74 11.23 -7.61
C HIS A 53 -0.45 10.30 -8.78
N PHE A 54 -0.50 8.99 -8.54
CA PHE A 54 -0.16 7.98 -9.53
C PHE A 54 -0.89 6.66 -9.26
N SER A 55 -0.63 5.67 -10.08
CA SER A 55 -1.02 4.29 -9.86
C SER A 55 0.22 3.41 -9.80
N LYS A 56 0.10 2.25 -9.22
CA LYS A 56 1.17 1.26 -9.21
C LYS A 56 0.64 -0.15 -9.18
N VAL A 57 1.44 -1.06 -9.70
CA VAL A 57 1.26 -2.50 -9.56
C VAL A 57 2.52 -3.07 -8.94
N TRP A 58 2.37 -4.00 -8.00
CA TRP A 58 3.54 -4.65 -7.41
C TRP A 58 3.23 -6.07 -6.99
N MET A 59 4.27 -6.86 -6.93
CA MET A 59 4.23 -8.23 -6.49
C MET A 59 5.33 -8.44 -5.44
N LYS A 60 4.99 -9.11 -4.37
CA LYS A 60 5.95 -9.54 -3.34
C LYS A 60 6.24 -11.01 -3.51
N LYS A 61 7.52 -11.36 -3.56
CA LYS A 61 8.01 -12.74 -3.64
C LYS A 61 8.57 -13.16 -2.29
N GLY A 62 8.31 -14.41 -1.91
CA GLY A 62 8.75 -14.98 -0.66
C GLY A 62 7.57 -15.42 0.21
N ALA A 63 7.85 -16.13 1.29
CA ALA A 63 6.80 -16.56 2.20
C ALA A 63 6.19 -15.36 2.94
N LEU A 64 4.91 -15.46 3.24
CA LEU A 64 4.13 -14.37 3.83
C LEU A 64 4.74 -13.83 5.13
N HIS A 65 5.41 -14.68 5.90
CA HIS A 65 6.01 -14.34 7.20
C HIS A 65 7.52 -14.22 7.17
N ASP A 66 8.14 -14.15 5.99
CA ASP A 66 9.56 -13.89 5.88
C ASP A 66 9.87 -12.48 6.39
N ASP A 67 11.04 -12.30 7.02
CA ASP A 67 11.48 -11.01 7.52
C ASP A 67 11.61 -9.98 6.41
N HIS A 68 11.93 -10.44 5.21
CA HIS A 68 11.97 -9.61 4.01
C HIS A 68 11.53 -10.41 2.80
N ARG A 69 10.93 -9.73 1.84
CA ARG A 69 10.51 -10.30 0.56
C ARG A 69 11.00 -9.40 -0.57
N GLU A 70 11.34 -10.03 -1.69
CA GLU A 70 11.60 -9.27 -2.91
C GLU A 70 10.32 -8.60 -3.38
N GLU A 71 10.39 -7.33 -3.69
CA GLU A 71 9.27 -6.55 -4.20
C GLU A 71 9.58 -6.05 -5.61
N ILE A 72 8.66 -6.33 -6.52
CA ILE A 72 8.71 -5.82 -7.90
C ILE A 72 7.59 -4.82 -8.05
N GLU A 73 7.94 -3.55 -8.25
CA GLU A 73 6.97 -2.45 -8.31
C GLU A 73 7.12 -1.67 -9.61
N ILE A 74 5.99 -1.35 -10.23
CA ILE A 74 5.93 -0.51 -11.43
C ILE A 74 4.92 0.60 -11.16
N LYS A 75 5.38 1.84 -11.22
CA LYS A 75 4.52 3.03 -11.15
C LYS A 75 4.09 3.44 -12.55
N PHE A 76 2.86 3.90 -12.68
CA PHE A 76 2.31 4.34 -13.96
C PHE A 76 1.31 5.48 -13.74
N GLU A 77 0.83 6.05 -14.83
CA GLU A 77 -0.11 7.17 -14.82
C GLU A 77 -1.41 6.79 -14.11
N LYS A 78 -1.92 7.70 -13.30
CA LYS A 78 -3.18 7.52 -12.56
C LYS A 78 -4.33 7.14 -13.49
N GLY A 79 -4.40 7.76 -14.66
CA GLY A 79 -5.45 7.52 -15.66
C GLY A 79 -5.43 6.14 -16.31
N ASP A 80 -4.34 5.41 -16.19
CA ASP A 80 -4.19 4.07 -16.76
C ASP A 80 -4.59 2.94 -15.81
N PHE A 81 -5.03 3.26 -14.60
CA PHE A 81 -5.37 2.27 -13.58
C PHE A 81 -6.36 1.23 -14.10
N GLU A 82 -7.47 1.66 -14.70
CA GLU A 82 -8.51 0.74 -15.16
C GLU A 82 -8.04 -0.15 -16.31
N LYS A 83 -7.17 0.36 -17.17
CA LYS A 83 -6.59 -0.43 -18.28
C LYS A 83 -5.68 -1.53 -17.76
N VAL A 84 -4.85 -1.20 -16.78
CA VAL A 84 -3.93 -2.17 -16.16
C VAL A 84 -4.72 -3.21 -15.38
N GLU A 85 -5.75 -2.80 -14.65
CA GLU A 85 -6.64 -3.73 -13.95
C GLU A 85 -7.30 -4.71 -14.92
N LYS A 86 -7.85 -4.22 -16.04
CA LYS A 86 -8.43 -5.07 -17.08
C LYS A 86 -7.44 -6.05 -17.66
N LEU A 87 -6.21 -5.60 -17.89
CA LEU A 87 -5.15 -6.45 -18.42
C LEU A 87 -4.89 -7.67 -17.50
N PHE A 88 -4.78 -7.44 -16.21
CA PHE A 88 -4.55 -8.52 -15.26
C PHE A 88 -5.78 -9.40 -15.06
N LEU A 89 -6.98 -8.83 -15.05
CA LEU A 89 -8.21 -9.60 -14.92
C LEU A 89 -8.51 -10.48 -16.14
N ALA A 90 -7.95 -10.14 -17.31
CA ALA A 90 -8.10 -10.92 -18.53
C ALA A 90 -7.21 -12.19 -18.56
N LEU A 91 -6.26 -12.29 -17.66
CA LEU A 91 -5.38 -13.45 -17.51
C LEU A 91 -6.03 -14.47 -16.58
#